data_d48bf4767efe5aa18f8d487a4c369456
#
_entry.id   d48bf4767efe5aa18f8d487a4c369456
#
_cell.length_a   1.000
_cell.length_b   1.000
_cell.length_c   1.000
_cell.angle_alpha   90.00
_cell.angle_beta   90.00
_cell.angle_gamma   90.00
#
_symmetry.space_group_name_H-M   'P 1'
#
loop_
_entity.id
_entity.type
_entity.pdbx_description
1 polymer ?
#
loop_
_entity_poly.entity_id
_entity_poly.type
_entity_poly.pdbx_seq_one_letter_code
_entity_poly.pdbx_strand_id
1 'polypeptide(L)'
;MRRILLSLLIAAFIGISLPQTSFAAVRTIELIEKPHQLIDGKFLNDDLATLLAPEGRIGSLVFTPAPATTRWVIDGSFLDEIAAMADGYELADETDGQGVEIAAAFLEQLKIATAGAEVTSIAFGNPDLILAKQLAPSELLFYFSYGAERVSFHIGRAVAIDKSFSNEKRSKVSGLLRKNYTINRQAISKLSTVVTAPELQLFRARLAILLSPSINGDLSERFAQSAVDGVAAERAKLRINPGKYALTSETVDVPLTLVNGFDSAVTVNLIFRASNIKVLVNDMRQITLAPNSRTQFAVPFTVVAAGATSVNAALTNSKGQWLGPSSQLALTMTLIDSRVAWFTTGAAVLLFIGAAAQTYRRVRKGRR
;
A
#
# COMPACT_ATOMS: atom_id res chain seq x y z
N MET A 1 -92.62 -28.64 45.47
CA MET A 1 -92.31 -27.32 46.10
C MET A 1 -90.94 -26.88 45.70
N ARG A 2 -90.79 -25.64 45.42
CA ARG A 2 -89.61 -24.84 45.06
C ARG A 2 -89.10 -24.93 43.58
N ARG A 3 -89.56 -23.96 42.85
CA ARG A 3 -89.05 -23.45 41.58
C ARG A 3 -87.73 -22.80 41.84
N ILE A 4 -86.70 -23.17 41.08
CA ILE A 4 -85.45 -22.45 41.01
C ILE A 4 -85.37 -21.79 39.64
N LEU A 5 -85.42 -20.46 39.63
CA LEU A 5 -85.18 -19.59 38.45
C LEU A 5 -83.73 -19.67 38.03
N LEU A 6 -83.53 -20.08 36.76
CA LEU A 6 -82.23 -20.08 36.13
C LEU A 6 -82.03 -18.70 35.41
N SER A 7 -81.35 -17.81 35.99
CA SER A 7 -80.98 -16.50 35.40
C SER A 7 -79.84 -16.69 34.41
N LEU A 8 -80.16 -16.51 33.12
CA LEU A 8 -79.17 -16.56 32.04
C LEU A 8 -78.42 -15.20 31.99
N LEU A 9 -77.14 -15.18 32.44
CA LEU A 9 -76.24 -14.04 32.32
C LEU A 9 -75.55 -14.14 30.96
N ILE A 10 -76.04 -13.34 29.99
CA ILE A 10 -75.36 -13.12 28.69
C ILE A 10 -74.24 -12.12 28.94
N ALA A 11 -73.00 -12.62 29.12
CA ALA A 11 -71.82 -11.79 29.11
C ALA A 11 -71.47 -11.42 27.64
N ALA A 12 -71.81 -10.20 27.25
CA ALA A 12 -71.34 -9.65 25.97
C ALA A 12 -69.84 -9.43 26.07
N PHE A 13 -69.05 -10.32 25.47
CA PHE A 13 -67.60 -10.15 25.22
C PHE A 13 -67.50 -9.13 24.08
N ILE A 14 -67.38 -7.84 24.42
CA ILE A 14 -66.87 -6.81 23.50
C ILE A 14 -65.39 -7.09 23.28
N GLY A 15 -65.10 -7.81 22.21
CA GLY A 15 -63.73 -8.02 21.75
C GLY A 15 -63.13 -6.67 21.32
N ILE A 16 -62.43 -6.03 22.25
CA ILE A 16 -61.53 -4.92 21.88
C ILE A 16 -60.42 -5.52 21.05
N SER A 17 -60.56 -5.53 19.72
CA SER A 17 -59.46 -5.76 18.80
C SER A 17 -58.53 -4.58 18.93
N LEU A 18 -57.52 -4.71 19.84
CA LEU A 18 -56.38 -3.84 19.81
C LEU A 18 -55.75 -3.96 18.41
N PRO A 19 -55.50 -2.84 17.72
CA PRO A 19 -54.75 -2.90 16.49
C PRO A 19 -53.39 -3.51 16.82
N GLN A 20 -53.15 -4.77 16.39
CA GLN A 20 -51.82 -5.29 16.36
C GLN A 20 -51.07 -4.38 15.42
N THR A 21 -50.25 -3.46 15.99
CA THR A 21 -49.22 -2.77 15.24
C THR A 21 -48.28 -3.87 14.76
N SER A 22 -48.53 -4.36 13.57
CA SER A 22 -47.60 -5.18 12.84
C SER A 22 -46.36 -4.32 12.66
N PHE A 23 -45.36 -4.48 13.51
CA PHE A 23 -44.05 -3.98 13.22
C PHE A 23 -43.63 -4.69 11.96
N ALA A 24 -43.69 -3.99 10.82
CA ALA A 24 -43.15 -4.50 9.57
C ALA A 24 -41.70 -4.85 9.87
N ALA A 25 -41.33 -6.11 9.72
CA ALA A 25 -39.98 -6.57 9.94
C ALA A 25 -39.05 -5.72 9.09
N VAL A 26 -38.10 -5.04 9.71
CA VAL A 26 -37.10 -4.22 9.01
C VAL A 26 -36.33 -5.15 8.08
N ARG A 27 -36.47 -4.95 6.78
CA ARG A 27 -35.69 -5.71 5.80
C ARG A 27 -34.26 -5.20 5.83
N THR A 28 -33.31 -6.09 6.08
CA THR A 28 -31.88 -5.76 5.97
C THR A 28 -31.35 -6.27 4.63
N ILE A 29 -30.69 -5.38 3.90
CA ILE A 29 -29.94 -5.69 2.68
C ILE A 29 -28.45 -5.53 2.98
N GLU A 30 -27.70 -6.60 2.74
CA GLU A 30 -26.26 -6.64 2.95
C GLU A 30 -25.55 -6.55 1.59
N LEU A 31 -24.83 -5.47 1.35
CA LEU A 31 -23.93 -5.31 0.21
C LEU A 31 -22.50 -5.64 0.67
N ILE A 32 -22.28 -6.93 0.85
CA ILE A 32 -21.03 -7.54 1.30
C ILE A 32 -20.75 -8.70 0.37
N GLU A 33 -19.66 -8.63 -0.37
CA GLU A 33 -19.28 -9.67 -1.33
C GLU A 33 -17.85 -10.15 -1.05
N LYS A 34 -17.53 -11.35 -1.56
CA LYS A 34 -16.14 -11.78 -1.61
C LYS A 34 -15.35 -10.79 -2.50
N PRO A 35 -14.10 -10.48 -2.18
CA PRO A 35 -13.34 -9.54 -2.99
C PRO A 35 -13.02 -10.13 -4.37
N HIS A 36 -13.22 -9.33 -5.42
CA HIS A 36 -12.89 -9.63 -6.81
C HIS A 36 -11.62 -8.88 -7.25
N GLN A 37 -11.26 -7.80 -6.57
CA GLN A 37 -10.05 -7.04 -6.81
C GLN A 37 -8.92 -7.48 -5.87
N LEU A 38 -7.77 -7.79 -6.44
CA LEU A 38 -6.54 -8.11 -5.71
C LEU A 38 -5.97 -6.87 -5.00
N ILE A 39 -5.04 -7.07 -4.09
CA ILE A 39 -4.46 -5.98 -3.28
C ILE A 39 -3.69 -4.98 -4.14
N ASP A 40 -3.05 -5.42 -5.22
CA ASP A 40 -2.33 -4.59 -6.20
C ASP A 40 -3.25 -3.81 -7.16
N GLY A 41 -4.56 -4.07 -7.13
CA GLY A 41 -5.56 -3.36 -7.91
C GLY A 41 -6.08 -4.10 -9.14
N LYS A 42 -5.47 -5.20 -9.57
CA LYS A 42 -5.95 -6.02 -10.67
C LYS A 42 -7.19 -6.82 -10.25
N PHE A 43 -8.10 -7.07 -11.19
CA PHE A 43 -9.28 -7.89 -10.92
C PHE A 43 -9.00 -9.37 -11.25
N LEU A 44 -9.61 -10.26 -10.47
CA LEU A 44 -9.47 -11.70 -10.66
C LEU A 44 -10.02 -12.17 -12.01
N ASN A 45 -11.18 -11.63 -12.37
CA ASN A 45 -11.94 -11.92 -13.59
C ASN A 45 -13.10 -10.91 -13.71
N ASP A 46 -13.98 -11.10 -14.69
CA ASP A 46 -15.11 -10.21 -15.00
C ASP A 46 -16.44 -10.65 -14.33
N ASP A 47 -16.41 -11.61 -13.42
CA ASP A 47 -17.62 -12.15 -12.76
C ASP A 47 -18.42 -11.07 -12.02
N LEU A 48 -17.74 -10.05 -11.48
CA LEU A 48 -18.38 -8.96 -10.77
C LEU A 48 -19.35 -8.20 -11.67
N ALA A 49 -19.02 -7.98 -12.94
CA ALA A 49 -19.92 -7.33 -13.91
C ALA A 49 -21.28 -8.05 -14.00
N THR A 50 -21.26 -9.38 -14.08
CA THR A 50 -22.46 -10.19 -14.12
C THR A 50 -23.28 -10.10 -12.82
N LEU A 51 -22.60 -10.02 -11.67
CA LEU A 51 -23.27 -9.89 -10.37
C LEU A 51 -23.94 -8.52 -10.19
N LEU A 52 -23.36 -7.46 -10.76
CA LEU A 52 -23.85 -6.07 -10.65
C LEU A 52 -24.92 -5.72 -11.68
N ALA A 53 -25.04 -6.48 -12.78
CA ALA A 53 -26.09 -6.26 -13.78
C ALA A 53 -27.49 -6.28 -13.15
N PRO A 54 -28.49 -5.56 -13.70
CA PRO A 54 -29.83 -5.45 -13.10
C PRO A 54 -30.48 -6.79 -12.75
N GLU A 55 -30.24 -7.84 -13.53
CA GLU A 55 -30.70 -9.21 -13.33
C GLU A 55 -29.75 -10.03 -12.44
N GLY A 56 -28.57 -9.51 -12.15
CA GLY A 56 -27.58 -10.16 -11.32
C GLY A 56 -28.01 -10.23 -9.86
N ARG A 57 -27.38 -11.13 -9.12
CA ARG A 57 -27.73 -11.37 -7.70
C ARG A 57 -27.61 -10.11 -6.84
N ILE A 58 -26.59 -9.27 -7.07
CA ILE A 58 -26.37 -8.04 -6.32
C ILE A 58 -27.12 -6.88 -6.99
N GLY A 59 -27.09 -6.79 -8.31
CA GLY A 59 -27.79 -5.76 -9.06
C GLY A 59 -29.28 -5.74 -8.76
N SER A 60 -29.95 -6.90 -8.72
CA SER A 60 -31.36 -6.99 -8.39
C SER A 60 -31.73 -6.41 -7.03
N LEU A 61 -30.82 -6.40 -6.04
CA LEU A 61 -31.06 -5.76 -4.73
C LEU A 61 -31.13 -4.23 -4.82
N VAL A 62 -30.40 -3.64 -5.77
CA VAL A 62 -30.25 -2.19 -5.93
C VAL A 62 -31.21 -1.64 -6.99
N PHE A 63 -31.43 -2.38 -8.08
CA PHE A 63 -32.34 -1.96 -9.17
C PHE A 63 -33.82 -2.23 -8.87
N THR A 64 -34.13 -3.11 -7.90
CA THR A 64 -35.51 -3.32 -7.47
C THR A 64 -35.88 -2.34 -6.36
N PRO A 65 -37.02 -1.61 -6.46
CA PRO A 65 -37.44 -0.70 -5.41
C PRO A 65 -37.57 -1.40 -4.06
N ALA A 66 -36.88 -0.87 -3.05
CA ALA A 66 -36.95 -1.40 -1.69
C ALA A 66 -37.88 -0.53 -0.82
N PRO A 67 -38.60 -1.10 0.17
CA PRO A 67 -39.39 -0.34 1.13
C PRO A 67 -38.54 0.70 1.87
N ALA A 68 -39.11 1.84 2.21
CA ALA A 68 -38.40 2.92 2.95
C ALA A 68 -37.86 2.46 4.33
N THR A 69 -38.42 1.39 4.90
CA THR A 69 -37.97 0.77 6.15
C THR A 69 -36.78 -0.16 5.97
N THR A 70 -36.20 -0.21 4.76
CA THR A 70 -35.04 -1.07 4.49
C THR A 70 -33.79 -0.49 5.15
N ARG A 71 -33.05 -1.35 5.86
CA ARG A 71 -31.70 -1.05 6.37
C ARG A 71 -30.66 -1.62 5.44
N TRP A 72 -29.67 -0.82 5.10
CA TRP A 72 -28.54 -1.25 4.27
C TRP A 72 -27.29 -1.41 5.13
N VAL A 73 -26.61 -2.54 5.00
CA VAL A 73 -25.30 -2.81 5.61
C VAL A 73 -24.29 -2.96 4.48
N ILE A 74 -23.32 -2.07 4.42
CA ILE A 74 -22.46 -1.94 3.24
C ILE A 74 -20.99 -2.03 3.66
N ASP A 75 -20.20 -2.81 2.91
CA ASP A 75 -18.74 -2.79 2.99
C ASP A 75 -18.19 -1.70 2.06
N GLY A 76 -17.42 -0.75 2.63
CA GLY A 76 -16.76 0.30 1.85
C GLY A 76 -15.75 -0.23 0.84
N SER A 77 -15.13 -1.39 1.10
CA SER A 77 -14.20 -2.00 0.16
C SER A 77 -14.89 -2.50 -1.10
N PHE A 78 -16.10 -3.03 -0.96
CA PHE A 78 -16.91 -3.46 -2.09
C PHE A 78 -17.32 -2.29 -2.99
N LEU A 79 -17.65 -1.12 -2.40
CA LEU A 79 -17.95 0.08 -3.21
C LEU A 79 -16.71 0.64 -3.88
N ASP A 80 -15.55 0.61 -3.23
CA ASP A 80 -14.28 1.03 -3.84
C ASP A 80 -13.90 0.12 -5.01
N GLU A 81 -14.16 -1.18 -4.89
CA GLU A 81 -13.95 -2.15 -5.96
C GLU A 81 -14.85 -1.84 -7.17
N ILE A 82 -16.14 -1.57 -6.94
CA ILE A 82 -17.07 -1.18 -8.02
C ILE A 82 -16.64 0.16 -8.65
N ALA A 83 -16.19 1.12 -7.85
CA ALA A 83 -15.71 2.40 -8.37
C ALA A 83 -14.44 2.23 -9.21
N ALA A 84 -13.49 1.41 -8.76
CA ALA A 84 -12.31 1.08 -9.57
C ALA A 84 -12.69 0.39 -10.89
N MET A 85 -13.74 -0.44 -10.88
CA MET A 85 -14.28 -1.06 -12.08
C MET A 85 -14.92 -0.02 -13.01
N ALA A 86 -15.63 0.97 -12.48
CA ALA A 86 -16.27 2.03 -13.25
C ALA A 86 -15.25 3.01 -13.89
N ASP A 87 -14.08 3.18 -13.25
CA ASP A 87 -12.98 4.02 -13.75
C ASP A 87 -12.13 3.33 -14.84
N GLY A 88 -12.41 2.06 -15.14
CA GLY A 88 -11.62 1.20 -16.03
C GLY A 88 -10.65 0.32 -15.27
N TYR A 89 -10.58 -0.96 -15.62
CA TYR A 89 -9.84 -1.95 -14.85
C TYR A 89 -9.17 -3.01 -15.71
N GLU A 90 -8.06 -3.52 -15.20
CA GLU A 90 -7.27 -4.59 -15.79
C GLU A 90 -7.53 -5.90 -15.04
N LEU A 91 -7.67 -6.99 -15.78
CA LEU A 91 -7.78 -8.33 -15.23
C LEU A 91 -6.39 -8.91 -14.90
N ALA A 92 -6.36 -9.95 -14.11
CA ALA A 92 -5.12 -10.61 -13.72
C ALA A 92 -4.36 -11.28 -14.88
N ASP A 93 -5.04 -11.53 -16.01
CA ASP A 93 -4.46 -12.00 -17.26
C ASP A 93 -4.02 -10.88 -18.21
N GLU A 94 -3.99 -9.62 -17.72
CA GLU A 94 -3.57 -8.41 -18.44
C GLU A 94 -4.53 -8.01 -19.60
N THR A 95 -5.79 -8.47 -19.55
CA THR A 95 -6.85 -8.01 -20.46
C THR A 95 -7.70 -6.92 -19.81
N ASP A 96 -8.32 -6.08 -20.63
CA ASP A 96 -9.24 -5.04 -20.14
C ASP A 96 -10.59 -5.66 -19.75
N GLY A 97 -11.13 -5.22 -18.64
CA GLY A 97 -12.45 -5.64 -18.18
C GLY A 97 -13.58 -4.99 -18.98
N GLN A 98 -14.73 -5.65 -19.06
CA GLN A 98 -15.88 -5.25 -19.88
C GLN A 98 -17.05 -4.65 -19.07
N GLY A 99 -16.90 -4.51 -17.74
CA GLY A 99 -17.97 -4.15 -16.83
C GLY A 99 -18.08 -2.66 -16.46
N VAL A 100 -17.33 -1.76 -17.12
CA VAL A 100 -17.23 -0.34 -16.77
C VAL A 100 -18.60 0.34 -16.66
N GLU A 101 -19.42 0.21 -17.70
CA GLU A 101 -20.75 0.86 -17.75
C GLU A 101 -21.72 0.26 -16.70
N ILE A 102 -21.63 -1.05 -16.47
CA ILE A 102 -22.46 -1.75 -15.47
C ILE A 102 -22.11 -1.24 -14.07
N ALA A 103 -20.82 -1.11 -13.76
CA ALA A 103 -20.35 -0.64 -12.46
C ALA A 103 -20.77 0.83 -12.22
N ALA A 104 -20.63 1.69 -13.23
CA ALA A 104 -21.07 3.09 -13.16
C ALA A 104 -22.59 3.20 -12.93
N ALA A 105 -23.39 2.45 -13.69
CA ALA A 105 -24.85 2.42 -13.54
C ALA A 105 -25.27 1.91 -12.15
N PHE A 106 -24.58 0.89 -11.63
CA PHE A 106 -24.83 0.35 -10.29
C PHE A 106 -24.61 1.41 -9.20
N LEU A 107 -23.50 2.15 -9.25
CA LEU A 107 -23.19 3.18 -8.24
C LEU A 107 -24.22 4.31 -8.25
N GLU A 108 -24.66 4.76 -9.43
CA GLU A 108 -25.71 5.79 -9.53
C GLU A 108 -27.05 5.27 -8.99
N GLN A 109 -27.44 4.03 -9.34
CA GLN A 109 -28.67 3.44 -8.84
C GLN A 109 -28.62 3.19 -7.33
N LEU A 110 -27.42 2.86 -6.77
CA LEU A 110 -27.25 2.67 -5.33
C LEU A 110 -27.55 3.96 -4.55
N LYS A 111 -27.12 5.12 -5.04
CA LYS A 111 -27.44 6.43 -4.44
C LYS A 111 -28.93 6.63 -4.36
N ILE A 112 -29.66 6.30 -5.42
CA ILE A 112 -31.12 6.39 -5.49
C ILE A 112 -31.78 5.41 -4.53
N ALA A 113 -31.38 4.15 -4.55
CA ALA A 113 -31.96 3.07 -3.74
C ALA A 113 -31.74 3.28 -2.23
N THR A 114 -30.65 3.94 -1.84
CA THR A 114 -30.34 4.22 -0.45
C THR A 114 -30.85 5.60 0.02
N ALA A 115 -31.41 6.43 -0.88
CA ALA A 115 -31.93 7.74 -0.53
C ALA A 115 -33.03 7.65 0.55
N GLY A 116 -32.83 8.30 1.69
CA GLY A 116 -33.79 8.26 2.82
C GLY A 116 -33.82 6.96 3.63
N ALA A 117 -33.08 5.92 3.25
CA ALA A 117 -32.97 4.68 3.99
C ALA A 117 -31.88 4.74 5.08
N GLU A 118 -31.98 3.87 6.09
CA GLU A 118 -30.89 3.69 7.06
C GLU A 118 -29.73 2.95 6.36
N VAL A 119 -28.53 3.56 6.43
CA VAL A 119 -27.29 2.94 5.91
C VAL A 119 -26.25 2.87 7.00
N THR A 120 -25.69 1.69 7.17
CA THR A 120 -24.58 1.44 8.10
C THR A 120 -23.40 0.84 7.35
N SER A 121 -22.20 1.22 7.76
CA SER A 121 -20.94 0.67 7.26
C SER A 121 -20.38 -0.34 8.25
N ILE A 122 -19.73 -1.37 7.73
CA ILE A 122 -18.90 -2.31 8.50
C ILE A 122 -17.42 -1.94 8.38
N ALA A 123 -16.54 -2.72 9.02
CA ALA A 123 -15.10 -2.54 8.85
C ALA A 123 -14.71 -2.83 7.39
N PHE A 124 -13.91 -1.95 6.80
CA PHE A 124 -13.43 -2.05 5.41
C PHE A 124 -12.78 -3.42 5.13
N GLY A 125 -13.23 -4.09 4.07
CA GLY A 125 -12.75 -5.40 3.67
C GLY A 125 -13.33 -6.57 4.47
N ASN A 126 -14.35 -6.29 5.30
CA ASN A 126 -15.04 -7.30 6.11
C ASN A 126 -14.08 -8.31 6.78
N PRO A 127 -13.07 -7.83 7.54
CA PRO A 127 -12.11 -8.71 8.21
C PRO A 127 -12.77 -9.48 9.35
N ASP A 128 -12.23 -10.64 9.71
CA ASP A 128 -12.53 -11.28 10.99
C ASP A 128 -12.18 -10.34 12.13
N LEU A 129 -13.19 -9.81 12.82
CA LEU A 129 -13.01 -8.78 13.85
C LEU A 129 -12.20 -9.28 15.05
N ILE A 130 -12.36 -10.55 15.44
CA ILE A 130 -11.61 -11.15 16.54
C ILE A 130 -10.14 -11.24 16.18
N LEU A 131 -9.86 -11.76 14.99
CA LEU A 131 -8.49 -11.88 14.49
C LEU A 131 -7.83 -10.51 14.27
N ALA A 132 -8.55 -9.56 13.65
CA ALA A 132 -8.05 -8.20 13.45
C ALA A 132 -7.75 -7.50 14.78
N LYS A 133 -8.60 -7.67 15.80
CA LYS A 133 -8.37 -7.15 17.14
C LYS A 133 -7.15 -7.78 17.82
N GLN A 134 -6.90 -9.07 17.60
CA GLN A 134 -5.72 -9.75 18.13
C GLN A 134 -4.42 -9.32 17.47
N LEU A 135 -4.43 -9.19 16.12
CA LEU A 135 -3.23 -8.89 15.35
C LEU A 135 -2.87 -7.40 15.33
N ALA A 136 -3.87 -6.53 15.29
CA ALA A 136 -3.68 -5.09 15.10
C ALA A 136 -4.90 -4.28 15.58
N PRO A 137 -5.11 -4.09 16.89
CA PRO A 137 -6.30 -3.41 17.42
C PRO A 137 -6.44 -1.96 16.94
N SER A 138 -5.35 -1.24 16.75
CA SER A 138 -5.37 0.13 16.20
C SER A 138 -5.79 0.17 14.74
N GLU A 139 -5.40 -0.83 13.94
CA GLU A 139 -5.83 -0.93 12.55
C GLU A 139 -7.33 -1.23 12.44
N LEU A 140 -7.87 -2.05 13.33
CA LEU A 140 -9.31 -2.34 13.33
C LEU A 140 -10.14 -1.05 13.51
N LEU A 141 -9.72 -0.13 14.36
CA LEU A 141 -10.37 1.17 14.51
C LEU A 141 -10.30 1.99 13.21
N PHE A 142 -9.16 1.96 12.55
CA PHE A 142 -8.97 2.59 11.24
C PHE A 142 -9.88 1.94 10.18
N TYR A 143 -10.01 0.62 10.14
CA TYR A 143 -10.88 -0.07 9.16
C TYR A 143 -12.36 0.31 9.33
N PHE A 144 -12.83 0.50 10.55
CA PHE A 144 -14.19 1.00 10.78
C PHE A 144 -14.38 2.43 10.29
N SER A 145 -13.47 3.34 10.64
CA SER A 145 -13.58 4.75 10.24
C SER A 145 -13.43 4.93 8.74
N TYR A 146 -12.46 4.24 8.13
CA TYR A 146 -12.22 4.29 6.70
C TYR A 146 -13.36 3.65 5.90
N GLY A 147 -13.91 2.51 6.35
CA GLY A 147 -15.08 1.90 5.74
C GLY A 147 -16.27 2.86 5.70
N ALA A 148 -16.57 3.55 6.81
CA ALA A 148 -17.64 4.52 6.87
C ALA A 148 -17.38 5.75 5.98
N GLU A 149 -16.14 6.22 5.92
CA GLU A 149 -15.73 7.29 5.00
C GLU A 149 -15.97 6.90 3.55
N ARG A 150 -15.58 5.68 3.15
CA ARG A 150 -15.76 5.22 1.76
C ARG A 150 -17.23 5.04 1.40
N VAL A 151 -18.02 4.41 2.27
CA VAL A 151 -19.47 4.30 2.05
C VAL A 151 -20.10 5.69 1.94
N SER A 152 -19.76 6.61 2.86
CA SER A 152 -20.27 7.98 2.84
C SER A 152 -19.92 8.72 1.55
N PHE A 153 -18.71 8.52 1.05
CA PHE A 153 -18.24 9.09 -0.23
C PHE A 153 -19.09 8.61 -1.40
N HIS A 154 -19.28 7.29 -1.53
CA HIS A 154 -20.00 6.71 -2.68
C HIS A 154 -21.50 7.01 -2.67
N ILE A 155 -22.16 7.07 -1.50
CA ILE A 155 -23.59 7.38 -1.43
C ILE A 155 -23.91 8.87 -1.26
N GLY A 156 -22.88 9.73 -1.08
CA GLY A 156 -23.01 11.19 -1.00
C GLY A 156 -23.54 11.71 0.34
N ARG A 157 -23.54 10.90 1.41
CA ARG A 157 -24.00 11.33 2.75
C ARG A 157 -23.33 10.52 3.86
N ALA A 158 -23.29 11.08 5.08
CA ALA A 158 -22.74 10.41 6.26
C ALA A 158 -23.55 9.14 6.61
N VAL A 159 -22.83 8.11 7.05
CA VAL A 159 -23.39 6.81 7.48
C VAL A 159 -22.97 6.46 8.90
N ALA A 160 -23.77 5.65 9.58
CA ALA A 160 -23.42 5.08 10.87
C ALA A 160 -22.45 3.90 10.71
N ILE A 161 -21.71 3.59 11.78
CA ILE A 161 -20.79 2.44 11.82
C ILE A 161 -21.44 1.31 12.61
N ASP A 162 -21.58 0.14 12.00
CA ASP A 162 -21.98 -1.08 12.70
C ASP A 162 -20.73 -1.86 13.17
N LYS A 163 -20.40 -1.68 14.46
CA LYS A 163 -19.28 -2.40 15.09
C LYS A 163 -19.64 -3.78 15.59
N SER A 164 -20.95 -4.10 15.60
CA SER A 164 -21.46 -5.38 16.08
C SER A 164 -21.52 -6.41 14.96
N PHE A 165 -21.49 -5.97 13.70
CA PHE A 165 -21.49 -6.88 12.55
C PHE A 165 -20.25 -7.76 12.64
N SER A 166 -20.47 -9.05 12.87
CA SER A 166 -19.40 -10.04 12.88
C SER A 166 -19.81 -11.22 12.00
N ASN A 167 -18.87 -11.74 11.26
CA ASN A 167 -19.02 -13.07 10.68
C ASN A 167 -18.98 -14.07 11.84
N GLU A 168 -20.13 -14.56 12.28
CA GLU A 168 -20.28 -15.46 13.44
C GLU A 168 -19.52 -16.80 13.31
N LYS A 169 -18.96 -17.08 12.14
CA LYS A 169 -18.18 -18.29 11.89
C LYS A 169 -16.75 -18.09 12.40
N ARG A 170 -16.26 -19.08 13.15
CA ARG A 170 -14.85 -19.15 13.54
C ARG A 170 -13.95 -18.86 12.34
N SER A 171 -12.98 -18.00 12.55
CA SER A 171 -12.04 -17.58 11.50
C SER A 171 -11.47 -18.78 10.75
N LYS A 172 -11.73 -18.81 9.44
CA LYS A 172 -11.11 -19.74 8.51
C LYS A 172 -9.92 -19.12 7.78
N VAL A 173 -9.51 -17.92 8.18
CA VAL A 173 -8.38 -17.24 7.57
C VAL A 173 -7.14 -18.09 7.69
N SER A 174 -6.51 -18.40 6.57
CA SER A 174 -5.33 -19.27 6.50
C SER A 174 -4.11 -18.68 7.22
N GLY A 175 -3.20 -19.55 7.68
CA GLY A 175 -1.94 -19.11 8.27
C GLY A 175 -1.10 -18.27 7.31
N LEU A 176 -1.18 -18.57 6.02
CA LEU A 176 -0.53 -17.81 4.94
C LEU A 176 -1.01 -16.35 4.92
N LEU A 177 -2.32 -16.12 4.88
CA LEU A 177 -2.91 -14.78 4.85
C LEU A 177 -2.59 -13.98 6.13
N ARG A 178 -2.69 -14.61 7.31
CA ARG A 178 -2.34 -13.97 8.60
C ARG A 178 -0.88 -13.52 8.64
N LYS A 179 0.03 -14.37 8.17
CA LYS A 179 1.46 -14.04 8.08
C LYS A 179 1.69 -12.89 7.11
N ASN A 180 1.12 -12.96 5.91
CA ASN A 180 1.22 -11.91 4.90
C ASN A 180 0.63 -10.59 5.39
N TYR A 181 -0.55 -10.60 6.00
CA TYR A 181 -1.12 -9.42 6.62
C TYR A 181 -0.15 -8.77 7.60
N THR A 182 0.42 -9.54 8.52
CA THR A 182 1.31 -9.00 9.56
C THR A 182 2.56 -8.37 8.97
N ILE A 183 3.22 -9.04 8.03
CA ILE A 183 4.45 -8.56 7.39
C ILE A 183 4.17 -7.30 6.56
N ASN A 184 3.16 -7.34 5.70
CA ASN A 184 2.84 -6.26 4.79
C ASN A 184 2.30 -5.03 5.53
N ARG A 185 1.43 -5.22 6.53
CA ARG A 185 0.97 -4.14 7.40
C ARG A 185 2.15 -3.44 8.11
N GLN A 186 3.10 -4.20 8.66
CA GLN A 186 4.27 -3.61 9.29
C GLN A 186 5.12 -2.80 8.30
N ALA A 187 5.27 -3.28 7.06
CA ALA A 187 6.01 -2.56 6.02
C ALA A 187 5.31 -1.22 5.68
N ILE A 188 4.00 -1.24 5.47
CA ILE A 188 3.21 -0.02 5.20
C ILE A 188 3.20 0.91 6.42
N SER A 189 3.08 0.39 7.65
CA SER A 189 3.15 1.22 8.86
C SER A 189 4.50 1.94 9.02
N LYS A 190 5.61 1.32 8.63
CA LYS A 190 6.91 1.99 8.60
C LYS A 190 6.93 3.11 7.57
N LEU A 191 6.42 2.85 6.36
CA LEU A 191 6.33 3.83 5.30
C LEU A 191 5.44 5.02 5.67
N SER A 192 4.31 4.78 6.37
CA SER A 192 3.39 5.81 6.87
C SER A 192 4.02 6.76 7.89
N THR A 193 5.21 6.46 8.42
CA THR A 193 5.90 7.40 9.31
C THR A 193 6.55 8.57 8.58
N VAL A 194 6.68 8.47 7.26
CA VAL A 194 7.33 9.49 6.41
C VAL A 194 6.46 9.91 5.23
N VAL A 195 5.47 9.10 4.85
CA VAL A 195 4.56 9.33 3.72
C VAL A 195 3.15 9.53 4.26
N THR A 196 2.49 10.60 3.81
CA THR A 196 1.10 10.95 4.17
C THR A 196 0.17 10.97 2.95
N ALA A 197 0.57 10.30 1.87
CA ALA A 197 -0.19 10.28 0.63
C ALA A 197 -1.51 9.49 0.78
N PRO A 198 -2.63 9.96 0.18
CA PRO A 198 -3.92 9.27 0.24
C PRO A 198 -3.88 7.83 -0.28
N GLU A 199 -3.06 7.56 -1.31
CA GLU A 199 -2.89 6.22 -1.89
C GLU A 199 -2.39 5.21 -0.86
N LEU A 200 -1.53 5.64 0.07
CA LEU A 200 -1.01 4.78 1.13
C LEU A 200 -2.11 4.41 2.13
N GLN A 201 -3.06 5.32 2.39
CA GLN A 201 -4.21 5.03 3.26
C GLN A 201 -5.13 3.98 2.64
N LEU A 202 -5.43 4.10 1.35
CA LEU A 202 -6.21 3.10 0.61
C LEU A 202 -5.50 1.74 0.64
N PHE A 203 -4.21 1.71 0.34
CA PHE A 203 -3.44 0.46 0.35
C PHE A 203 -3.41 -0.19 1.75
N ARG A 204 -3.23 0.64 2.79
CA ARG A 204 -3.30 0.21 4.19
C ARG A 204 -4.66 -0.40 4.53
N ALA A 205 -5.75 0.19 4.04
CA ALA A 205 -7.11 -0.33 4.24
C ALA A 205 -7.31 -1.66 3.48
N ARG A 206 -6.83 -1.75 2.23
CA ARG A 206 -6.94 -2.98 1.42
C ARG A 206 -6.28 -4.19 2.08
N LEU A 207 -5.25 -4.01 2.89
CA LEU A 207 -4.65 -5.12 3.63
C LEU A 207 -5.63 -5.79 4.61
N ALA A 208 -6.72 -5.10 5.04
CA ALA A 208 -7.76 -5.71 5.86
C ALA A 208 -8.44 -6.89 5.15
N ILE A 209 -8.52 -6.84 3.82
CA ILE A 209 -9.12 -7.88 2.98
C ILE A 209 -8.42 -9.24 3.22
N LEU A 210 -7.11 -9.26 3.49
CA LEU A 210 -6.38 -10.50 3.82
C LEU A 210 -6.90 -11.20 5.09
N LEU A 211 -7.63 -10.49 5.93
CA LEU A 211 -8.27 -11.04 7.12
C LEU A 211 -9.74 -11.40 6.90
N SER A 212 -10.25 -11.27 5.66
CA SER A 212 -11.63 -11.64 5.35
C SER A 212 -11.82 -13.17 5.32
N PRO A 213 -12.84 -13.71 6.03
CA PRO A 213 -13.14 -15.12 6.02
C PRO A 213 -13.62 -15.66 4.65
N SER A 214 -13.97 -14.75 3.73
CA SER A 214 -14.40 -15.10 2.37
C SER A 214 -13.25 -15.57 1.46
N ILE A 215 -11.98 -15.24 1.82
CA ILE A 215 -10.80 -15.67 1.07
C ILE A 215 -10.35 -17.05 1.56
N ASN A 216 -10.52 -18.05 0.72
CA ASN A 216 -10.15 -19.44 1.03
C ASN A 216 -9.62 -20.17 -0.22
N GLY A 217 -9.06 -21.35 -0.01
CA GLY A 217 -8.51 -22.15 -1.10
C GLY A 217 -7.43 -21.41 -1.90
N ASP A 218 -7.49 -21.56 -3.22
CA ASP A 218 -6.53 -20.98 -4.17
C ASP A 218 -6.49 -19.44 -4.16
N LEU A 219 -7.61 -18.81 -3.75
CA LEU A 219 -7.65 -17.36 -3.58
C LEU A 219 -6.66 -16.88 -2.51
N SER A 220 -6.41 -17.69 -1.48
CA SER A 220 -5.47 -17.33 -0.41
C SER A 220 -4.06 -17.06 -0.93
N GLU A 221 -3.58 -17.84 -1.89
CA GLU A 221 -2.25 -17.67 -2.49
C GLU A 221 -2.22 -16.43 -3.38
N ARG A 222 -3.25 -16.24 -4.22
CA ARG A 222 -3.34 -15.09 -5.12
C ARG A 222 -3.38 -13.77 -4.34
N PHE A 223 -4.21 -13.65 -3.30
CA PHE A 223 -4.28 -12.47 -2.45
C PHE A 223 -3.00 -12.24 -1.64
N ALA A 224 -2.37 -13.31 -1.13
CA ALA A 224 -1.10 -13.21 -0.42
C ALA A 224 0.02 -12.69 -1.32
N GLN A 225 0.14 -13.21 -2.54
CA GLN A 225 1.15 -12.78 -3.51
C GLN A 225 0.90 -11.33 -3.95
N SER A 226 -0.32 -10.99 -4.34
CA SER A 226 -0.70 -9.63 -4.72
C SER A 226 -0.41 -8.60 -3.62
N ALA A 227 -0.58 -8.96 -2.34
CA ALA A 227 -0.21 -8.08 -1.23
C ALA A 227 1.31 -7.88 -1.14
N VAL A 228 2.11 -8.91 -1.39
CA VAL A 228 3.58 -8.79 -1.43
C VAL A 228 4.00 -7.88 -2.57
N ASP A 229 3.45 -8.10 -3.76
CA ASP A 229 3.80 -7.34 -4.97
C ASP A 229 3.38 -5.87 -4.85
N GLY A 230 2.16 -5.61 -4.37
CA GLY A 230 1.67 -4.27 -4.14
C GLY A 230 2.48 -3.50 -3.09
N VAL A 231 2.81 -4.15 -1.96
CA VAL A 231 3.70 -3.51 -0.94
C VAL A 231 5.09 -3.27 -1.48
N ALA A 232 5.63 -4.18 -2.30
CA ALA A 232 6.93 -3.99 -2.93
C ALA A 232 6.91 -2.80 -3.90
N ALA A 233 5.85 -2.64 -4.69
CA ALA A 233 5.64 -1.50 -5.58
C ALA A 233 5.54 -0.18 -4.80
N GLU A 234 4.74 -0.12 -3.73
CA GLU A 234 4.64 1.07 -2.89
C GLU A 234 6.00 1.45 -2.27
N ARG A 235 6.73 0.48 -1.75
CA ARG A 235 8.07 0.71 -1.19
C ARG A 235 9.09 1.13 -2.24
N ALA A 236 8.96 0.68 -3.49
CA ALA A 236 9.85 1.05 -4.58
C ALA A 236 9.65 2.49 -5.06
N LYS A 237 8.54 3.15 -4.72
CA LYS A 237 8.35 4.59 -4.94
C LYS A 237 9.42 5.41 -4.21
N LEU A 238 9.92 4.92 -3.07
CA LEU A 238 11.00 5.55 -2.30
C LEU A 238 12.25 4.69 -2.40
N ARG A 239 13.23 5.10 -3.23
CA ARG A 239 14.40 4.29 -3.55
C ARG A 239 15.65 5.10 -3.82
N ILE A 240 16.77 4.44 -3.74
CA ILE A 240 18.07 4.92 -4.20
C ILE A 240 18.38 4.20 -5.51
N ASN A 241 18.76 4.94 -6.54
CA ASN A 241 19.19 4.31 -7.78
C ASN A 241 20.54 3.61 -7.59
N PRO A 242 20.68 2.34 -8.02
CA PRO A 242 21.97 1.66 -7.97
C PRO A 242 22.98 2.33 -8.89
N GLY A 243 24.27 2.20 -8.57
CA GLY A 243 25.32 2.81 -9.37
C GLY A 243 26.64 2.02 -9.32
N LYS A 244 27.47 2.28 -10.35
CA LYS A 244 28.86 1.82 -10.42
C LYS A 244 29.77 3.03 -10.48
N TYR A 245 30.73 3.12 -9.59
CA TYR A 245 31.60 4.31 -9.46
C TYR A 245 33.06 3.90 -9.44
N ALA A 246 33.87 4.69 -10.17
CA ALA A 246 35.32 4.60 -10.13
C ALA A 246 35.86 5.75 -9.29
N LEU A 247 36.57 5.42 -8.20
CA LEU A 247 37.13 6.39 -7.26
C LEU A 247 38.64 6.43 -7.44
N THR A 248 39.18 7.60 -7.79
CA THR A 248 40.61 7.76 -8.14
C THR A 248 41.36 8.61 -7.13
N SER A 249 40.71 9.16 -6.11
CA SER A 249 41.27 10.01 -5.05
C SER A 249 40.88 9.47 -3.68
N GLU A 250 41.61 9.91 -2.64
CA GLU A 250 41.32 9.53 -1.25
C GLU A 250 39.93 9.97 -0.79
N THR A 251 39.48 11.15 -1.23
CA THR A 251 38.14 11.68 -0.94
C THR A 251 37.46 11.99 -2.26
N VAL A 252 36.25 11.45 -2.46
CA VAL A 252 35.47 11.64 -3.68
C VAL A 252 34.00 11.79 -3.33
N ASP A 253 33.35 12.81 -3.88
CA ASP A 253 31.92 12.98 -3.80
C ASP A 253 31.23 12.09 -4.81
N VAL A 254 30.52 11.07 -4.31
CA VAL A 254 29.76 10.12 -5.13
C VAL A 254 28.35 10.64 -5.34
N PRO A 255 27.91 10.85 -6.60
CA PRO A 255 26.57 11.35 -6.90
C PRO A 255 25.54 10.24 -6.76
N LEU A 256 24.73 10.28 -5.71
CA LEU A 256 23.64 9.33 -5.48
C LEU A 256 22.30 9.96 -5.83
N THR A 257 21.49 9.26 -6.63
CA THR A 257 20.15 9.71 -6.99
C THR A 257 19.13 9.03 -6.08
N LEU A 258 18.42 9.83 -5.30
CA LEU A 258 17.28 9.45 -4.49
C LEU A 258 15.99 9.78 -5.23
N VAL A 259 15.03 8.86 -5.19
CA VAL A 259 13.73 9.01 -5.87
C VAL A 259 12.64 8.99 -4.81
N ASN A 260 11.79 10.01 -4.85
CA ASN A 260 10.50 10.05 -4.18
C ASN A 260 9.40 10.04 -5.24
N GLY A 261 8.66 8.94 -5.37
CA GLY A 261 7.52 8.79 -6.26
C GLY A 261 6.17 8.98 -5.57
N PHE A 262 6.16 9.59 -4.38
CA PHE A 262 4.93 9.97 -3.68
C PHE A 262 4.57 11.42 -3.96
N ASP A 263 3.28 11.75 -3.90
CA ASP A 263 2.75 13.10 -4.10
C ASP A 263 3.02 14.04 -2.92
N SER A 264 3.59 13.52 -1.83
CA SER A 264 4.00 14.28 -0.66
C SER A 264 5.52 14.37 -0.52
N ALA A 265 6.00 15.44 0.10
CA ALA A 265 7.40 15.52 0.51
C ALA A 265 7.69 14.52 1.62
N VAL A 266 8.85 13.84 1.55
CA VAL A 266 9.26 12.84 2.54
C VAL A 266 10.60 13.23 3.18
N THR A 267 10.73 13.05 4.49
CA THR A 267 11.98 13.25 5.22
C THR A 267 12.52 11.91 5.69
N VAL A 268 13.73 11.57 5.26
CA VAL A 268 14.37 10.27 5.46
C VAL A 268 15.80 10.40 5.94
N ASN A 269 16.36 9.34 6.46
CA ASN A 269 17.78 9.18 6.67
C ASN A 269 18.35 8.23 5.63
N LEU A 270 19.56 8.53 5.15
CA LEU A 270 20.33 7.69 4.25
C LEU A 270 21.43 7.01 5.05
N ILE A 271 21.40 5.69 5.12
CA ILE A 271 22.38 4.89 5.85
C ILE A 271 23.21 4.05 4.90
N PHE A 272 24.49 3.85 5.25
CA PHE A 272 25.44 3.11 4.45
C PHE A 272 26.02 1.94 5.21
N ARG A 273 26.24 0.84 4.51
CA ARG A 273 26.92 -0.36 5.03
C ARG A 273 27.94 -0.83 4.01
N ALA A 274 29.20 -0.49 4.23
CA ALA A 274 30.30 -0.98 3.41
C ALA A 274 30.56 -2.47 3.67
N SER A 275 30.85 -3.23 2.62
CA SER A 275 31.16 -4.66 2.72
C SER A 275 32.54 -4.94 3.33
N ASN A 276 33.42 -3.93 3.32
CA ASN A 276 34.76 -4.00 3.93
C ASN A 276 35.28 -2.59 4.29
N ILE A 277 36.42 -2.54 4.95
CA ILE A 277 37.05 -1.29 5.44
C ILE A 277 37.81 -0.49 4.37
N LYS A 278 37.77 -0.90 3.09
CA LYS A 278 38.46 -0.20 2.01
C LYS A 278 37.85 1.15 1.70
N VAL A 279 36.60 1.37 2.12
CA VAL A 279 35.90 2.64 1.96
C VAL A 279 35.16 2.99 3.24
N LEU A 280 35.19 4.26 3.60
CA LEU A 280 34.42 4.83 4.70
C LEU A 280 33.40 5.83 4.11
N VAL A 281 32.20 5.83 4.66
CA VAL A 281 31.11 6.76 4.30
C VAL A 281 30.25 6.99 5.52
N ASN A 282 29.84 8.23 5.74
CA ASN A 282 29.00 8.60 6.86
C ASN A 282 27.52 8.61 6.47
N ASP A 283 26.67 8.20 7.41
CA ASP A 283 25.23 8.31 7.26
C ASP A 283 24.79 9.78 7.17
N MET A 284 23.78 10.04 6.35
CA MET A 284 23.16 11.37 6.22
C MET A 284 21.76 11.33 6.86
N ARG A 285 21.43 12.38 7.60
CA ARG A 285 20.16 12.46 8.34
C ARG A 285 19.28 13.61 7.85
N GLN A 286 17.96 13.45 8.02
CA GLN A 286 16.96 14.48 7.76
C GLN A 286 17.02 15.04 6.33
N ILE A 287 17.18 14.14 5.33
CA ILE A 287 17.09 14.50 3.93
C ILE A 287 15.64 14.65 3.55
N THR A 288 15.24 15.82 3.09
CA THR A 288 13.89 16.07 2.59
C THR A 288 13.87 15.95 1.07
N LEU A 289 13.03 15.08 0.54
CA LEU A 289 12.80 14.86 -0.88
C LEU A 289 11.44 15.50 -1.24
N ALA A 290 11.44 16.34 -2.27
CA ALA A 290 10.20 16.94 -2.78
C ALA A 290 9.25 15.88 -3.36
N PRO A 291 7.94 16.18 -3.50
CA PRO A 291 7.00 15.29 -4.17
C PRO A 291 7.46 14.94 -5.59
N ASN A 292 7.22 13.71 -6.03
CA ASN A 292 7.48 13.22 -7.40
C ASN A 292 8.86 13.62 -7.94
N SER A 293 9.90 13.54 -7.09
CA SER A 293 11.22 14.08 -7.41
C SER A 293 12.31 13.02 -7.56
N ARG A 294 13.31 13.39 -8.35
CA ARG A 294 14.61 12.70 -8.43
C ARG A 294 15.68 13.69 -8.06
N THR A 295 16.29 13.51 -6.90
CA THR A 295 17.27 14.44 -6.38
C THR A 295 18.64 13.78 -6.27
N GLN A 296 19.66 14.41 -6.79
CA GLN A 296 21.04 13.94 -6.71
C GLN A 296 21.73 14.58 -5.51
N PHE A 297 22.39 13.76 -4.71
CA PHE A 297 23.18 14.16 -3.56
C PHE A 297 24.62 13.78 -3.77
N ALA A 298 25.54 14.72 -3.52
CA ALA A 298 26.97 14.45 -3.45
C ALA A 298 27.30 13.88 -2.07
N VAL A 299 27.70 12.62 -2.00
CA VAL A 299 28.03 11.93 -0.75
C VAL A 299 29.53 11.72 -0.68
N PRO A 300 30.21 12.24 0.34
CA PRO A 300 31.66 12.08 0.47
C PRO A 300 32.03 10.65 0.89
N PHE A 301 32.83 10.00 0.07
CA PHE A 301 33.43 8.69 0.32
C PHE A 301 34.92 8.86 0.55
N THR A 302 35.45 8.24 1.60
CA THR A 302 36.89 8.18 1.88
C THR A 302 37.42 6.82 1.49
N VAL A 303 38.38 6.78 0.58
CA VAL A 303 39.06 5.56 0.09
C VAL A 303 40.25 5.25 0.97
N VAL A 304 40.25 4.12 1.63
CA VAL A 304 41.34 3.66 2.51
C VAL A 304 42.32 2.76 1.77
N ALA A 305 41.82 1.94 0.83
CA ALA A 305 42.66 1.01 0.06
C ALA A 305 42.13 0.78 -1.35
N ALA A 306 43.02 0.54 -2.31
CA ALA A 306 42.67 0.21 -3.68
C ALA A 306 41.97 -1.14 -3.80
N GLY A 307 41.20 -1.32 -4.87
CA GLY A 307 40.47 -2.56 -5.23
C GLY A 307 38.97 -2.36 -5.37
N ALA A 308 38.26 -3.44 -5.58
CA ALA A 308 36.79 -3.42 -5.68
C ALA A 308 36.12 -3.61 -4.32
N THR A 309 34.97 -2.97 -4.11
CA THR A 309 34.12 -3.13 -2.94
C THR A 309 32.66 -2.80 -3.30
N SER A 310 31.75 -3.07 -2.39
CA SER A 310 30.38 -2.62 -2.50
C SER A 310 29.91 -1.95 -1.22
N VAL A 311 28.99 -1.00 -1.36
CA VAL A 311 28.31 -0.34 -0.25
C VAL A 311 26.83 -0.50 -0.44
N ASN A 312 26.13 -1.03 0.55
CA ASN A 312 24.68 -1.05 0.57
C ASN A 312 24.17 0.28 1.17
N ALA A 313 23.39 0.98 0.39
CA ALA A 313 22.69 2.20 0.81
C ALA A 313 21.21 1.92 1.03
N ALA A 314 20.62 2.45 2.10
CA ALA A 314 19.21 2.25 2.41
C ALA A 314 18.60 3.53 3.00
N LEU A 315 17.29 3.72 2.72
CA LEU A 315 16.50 4.80 3.30
C LEU A 315 15.80 4.31 4.57
N THR A 316 15.88 5.11 5.64
CA THR A 316 15.24 4.80 6.91
C THR A 316 14.44 6.00 7.42
N ASN A 317 13.46 5.72 8.30
CA ASN A 317 12.76 6.76 9.05
C ASN A 317 13.62 7.26 10.23
N SER A 318 13.08 8.21 11.00
CA SER A 318 13.74 8.76 12.20
C SER A 318 14.07 7.72 13.28
N LYS A 319 13.39 6.56 13.27
CA LYS A 319 13.61 5.44 14.18
C LYS A 319 14.64 4.43 13.64
N GLY A 320 15.26 4.67 12.49
CA GLY A 320 16.20 3.77 11.84
C GLY A 320 15.56 2.54 11.18
N GLN A 321 14.24 2.54 10.97
CA GLN A 321 13.53 1.44 10.31
C GLN A 321 13.61 1.59 8.80
N TRP A 322 13.91 0.52 8.10
CA TRP A 322 14.03 0.50 6.64
C TRP A 322 12.67 0.72 5.96
N LEU A 323 12.65 1.66 5.00
CA LEU A 323 11.45 2.09 4.29
C LEU A 323 11.27 1.38 2.95
N GLY A 324 12.34 1.33 2.17
CA GLY A 324 12.35 0.79 0.82
C GLY A 324 13.38 -0.33 0.63
N PRO A 325 13.61 -0.74 -0.63
CA PRO A 325 14.70 -1.64 -0.96
C PRO A 325 16.07 -0.97 -0.71
N SER A 326 17.06 -1.76 -0.29
CA SER A 326 18.45 -1.30 -0.27
C SER A 326 19.02 -1.29 -1.69
N SER A 327 19.91 -0.33 -1.96
CA SER A 327 20.62 -0.21 -3.23
C SER A 327 22.09 -0.57 -3.05
N GLN A 328 22.60 -1.40 -3.93
CA GLN A 328 24.02 -1.75 -3.95
C GLN A 328 24.78 -0.79 -4.85
N LEU A 329 25.79 -0.12 -4.28
CA LEU A 329 26.74 0.74 -4.96
C LEU A 329 28.04 -0.05 -5.17
N ALA A 330 28.37 -0.32 -6.42
CA ALA A 330 29.61 -1.00 -6.76
C ALA A 330 30.74 0.03 -6.92
N LEU A 331 31.81 -0.10 -6.17
CA LEU A 331 32.92 0.84 -6.15
C LEU A 331 34.20 0.14 -6.63
N THR A 332 34.92 0.79 -7.57
CA THR A 332 36.26 0.39 -7.99
C THR A 332 37.21 1.54 -7.64
N MET A 333 38.18 1.27 -6.79
CA MET A 333 39.09 2.27 -6.26
C MET A 333 40.47 2.06 -6.85
N THR A 334 41.00 3.10 -7.51
CA THR A 334 42.33 3.12 -8.10
C THR A 334 43.09 4.31 -7.50
N LEU A 335 43.72 4.06 -6.36
CA LEU A 335 44.60 5.11 -5.77
C LEU A 335 45.87 5.23 -6.61
N ILE A 336 46.07 6.36 -7.25
CA ILE A 336 47.35 6.71 -7.84
C ILE A 336 48.17 7.23 -6.69
N ASP A 337 49.15 6.44 -6.21
CA ASP A 337 50.06 6.89 -5.18
C ASP A 337 50.80 8.15 -5.70
N SER A 338 50.59 9.28 -5.04
CA SER A 338 51.24 10.56 -5.38
C SER A 338 52.77 10.41 -5.41
N ARG A 339 53.35 9.45 -4.69
CA ARG A 339 54.76 9.10 -4.72
C ARG A 339 55.18 8.61 -6.11
N VAL A 340 54.35 7.78 -6.79
CA VAL A 340 54.66 7.33 -8.15
C VAL A 340 54.68 8.50 -9.14
N ALA A 341 53.77 9.46 -9.02
CA ALA A 341 53.74 10.67 -9.84
C ALA A 341 55.03 11.51 -9.59
N TRP A 342 55.45 11.62 -8.33
CA TRP A 342 56.70 12.32 -7.98
C TRP A 342 57.96 11.62 -8.54
N PHE A 343 58.01 10.28 -8.45
CA PHE A 343 59.12 9.49 -9.00
C PHE A 343 59.19 9.58 -10.53
N THR A 344 58.05 9.47 -11.20
CA THR A 344 58.01 9.60 -12.69
C THR A 344 58.34 10.99 -13.16
N THR A 345 57.84 12.04 -12.51
CA THR A 345 58.20 13.44 -12.83
C THR A 345 59.66 13.72 -12.53
N GLY A 346 60.18 13.27 -11.39
CA GLY A 346 61.60 13.37 -11.04
C GLY A 346 62.50 12.69 -12.04
N ALA A 347 62.18 11.46 -12.43
CA ALA A 347 62.95 10.72 -13.46
C ALA A 347 62.88 11.43 -14.82
N ALA A 348 61.73 11.97 -15.24
CA ALA A 348 61.64 12.71 -16.49
C ALA A 348 62.47 13.99 -16.47
N VAL A 349 62.49 14.74 -15.37
CA VAL A 349 63.33 15.93 -15.20
C VAL A 349 64.82 15.56 -15.27
N LEU A 350 65.26 14.51 -14.57
CA LEU A 350 66.66 14.05 -14.62
C LEU A 350 67.06 13.58 -16.04
N LEU A 351 66.18 12.89 -16.77
CA LEU A 351 66.45 12.51 -18.15
C LEU A 351 66.54 13.75 -19.07
N PHE A 352 65.69 14.77 -18.86
CA PHE A 352 65.71 16.02 -19.61
C PHE A 352 67.02 16.79 -19.36
N ILE A 353 67.44 16.91 -18.10
CA ILE A 353 68.74 17.51 -17.73
C ILE A 353 69.91 16.73 -18.35
N GLY A 354 69.87 15.43 -18.28
CA GLY A 354 70.90 14.56 -18.90
C GLY A 354 70.98 14.75 -20.42
N ALA A 355 69.84 14.79 -21.09
CA ALA A 355 69.76 15.03 -22.55
C ALA A 355 70.25 16.44 -22.91
N ALA A 356 69.91 17.47 -22.14
CA ALA A 356 70.33 18.84 -22.34
C ALA A 356 71.87 18.98 -22.14
N ALA A 357 72.40 18.34 -21.08
CA ALA A 357 73.82 18.32 -20.82
C ALA A 357 74.64 17.58 -21.92
N GLN A 358 74.08 16.48 -22.44
CA GLN A 358 74.66 15.73 -23.53
C GLN A 358 74.65 16.51 -24.84
N THR A 359 73.58 17.19 -25.15
CA THR A 359 73.45 18.09 -26.31
C THR A 359 74.40 19.25 -26.22
N TYR A 360 74.51 19.87 -25.04
CA TYR A 360 75.45 20.96 -24.81
C TYR A 360 76.94 20.51 -24.99
N ARG A 361 77.26 19.31 -24.46
CA ARG A 361 78.62 18.72 -24.68
C ARG A 361 78.89 18.43 -26.16
N ARG A 362 77.98 17.95 -26.95
CA ARG A 362 78.10 17.70 -28.37
C ARG A 362 78.32 18.99 -29.17
N VAL A 363 77.56 20.05 -28.87
CA VAL A 363 77.69 21.33 -29.56
C VAL A 363 78.99 21.98 -29.23
N ARG A 364 79.52 21.86 -27.99
CA ARG A 364 80.77 22.39 -27.60
C ARG A 364 81.97 21.60 -28.18
N LYS A 365 81.89 20.32 -28.45
CA LYS A 365 82.92 19.54 -29.14
C LYS A 365 82.95 19.75 -30.67
N GLY A 366 81.85 20.11 -31.27
CA GLY A 366 81.76 20.42 -32.69
C GLY A 366 82.23 21.79 -33.10
N ARG A 367 82.63 22.68 -32.14
CA ARG A 367 83.21 24.02 -32.33
C ARG A 367 84.74 24.12 -32.09
N ARG A 368 85.38 23.00 -31.96
CA ARG A 368 86.82 22.83 -32.03
C ARG A 368 87.14 21.96 -33.28
#